data_5486249c350e74d50c7e68623f71767a
#
_entry.id   5486249c350e74d50c7e68623f71767a
#
_cell.length_a   1.000
_cell.length_b   1.000
_cell.length_c   1.000
_cell.angle_alpha   90.00
_cell.angle_beta   90.00
_cell.angle_gamma   90.00
#
_symmetry.space_group_name_H-M   'P 1'
#
loop_
_entity.id
_entity.type
_entity.pdbx_description
1 polymer ?
#
loop_
_entity_poly.entity_id
_entity_poly.type
_entity_poly.pdbx_seq_one_letter_code
_entity_poly.pdbx_strand_id
1 'polypeptide(L)'
;MSQSQPLPTARTVAASVLVRVWKDRAFAAAALDAEVSRAVQLEPRDRALATELVYGSLRLLPWIDARIEKYATRGLGGVDARTHAEMVLSAYQLFFLERVPAFAAVNEAVEAIKLARGAKLAAFANAVLRKLATDAAATKGPSLLLEAVQASLPDWLRQALIRTLGDDGATAFSAAGIEAPPVGLRVTHEAQVPVLRMMQVGKSAIHQRAHEVQRQRRALVAAQQQLRVGAPGLGREFHAIHQITAIRRQRHAIACFHVG
;
A
#
# COMPACT_ATOMS: atom_id res chain seq x y z
N MET A 1 6.30 -35.89 -16.89
CA MET A 1 5.63 -35.68 -15.60
C MET A 1 5.34 -34.18 -15.50
N SER A 2 4.11 -33.77 -15.74
CA SER A 2 3.67 -32.37 -15.67
C SER A 2 3.66 -31.97 -14.19
N GLN A 3 4.62 -31.12 -13.78
CA GLN A 3 4.57 -30.53 -12.43
C GLN A 3 3.37 -29.59 -12.41
N SER A 4 2.33 -29.96 -11.67
CA SER A 4 1.20 -29.08 -11.42
C SER A 4 1.75 -27.82 -10.75
N GLN A 5 1.66 -26.69 -11.45
CA GLN A 5 2.02 -25.42 -10.84
C GLN A 5 1.11 -25.19 -9.61
N PRO A 6 1.71 -24.79 -8.48
CA PRO A 6 0.90 -24.48 -7.28
C PRO A 6 -0.11 -23.38 -7.61
N LEU A 7 -1.31 -23.52 -7.08
CA LEU A 7 -2.39 -22.54 -7.26
C LEU A 7 -1.93 -21.15 -6.82
N PRO A 8 -2.29 -20.10 -7.57
CA PRO A 8 -1.93 -18.75 -7.20
C PRO A 8 -2.54 -18.36 -5.85
N THR A 9 -1.72 -17.83 -4.95
CA THR A 9 -2.14 -17.28 -3.66
C THR A 9 -2.16 -15.76 -3.69
N ALA A 10 -2.82 -15.12 -2.72
CA ALA A 10 -2.78 -13.66 -2.57
C ALA A 10 -1.35 -13.10 -2.60
N ARG A 11 -0.40 -13.81 -1.98
CA ARG A 11 1.02 -13.40 -1.94
C ARG A 11 1.72 -13.57 -3.27
N THR A 12 1.52 -14.69 -3.97
CA THR A 12 2.16 -14.90 -5.26
C THR A 12 1.68 -13.88 -6.29
N VAL A 13 0.41 -13.51 -6.24
CA VAL A 13 -0.18 -12.43 -7.04
C VAL A 13 0.47 -11.09 -6.66
N ALA A 14 0.50 -10.76 -5.37
CA ALA A 14 1.09 -9.50 -4.91
C ALA A 14 2.58 -9.40 -5.28
N ALA A 15 3.37 -10.45 -5.09
CA ALA A 15 4.78 -10.46 -5.46
C ALA A 15 4.99 -10.25 -6.97
N SER A 16 4.15 -10.88 -7.81
CA SER A 16 4.20 -10.68 -9.27
C SER A 16 3.89 -9.24 -9.65
N VAL A 17 2.90 -8.62 -9.00
CA VAL A 17 2.57 -7.20 -9.20
C VAL A 17 3.73 -6.29 -8.82
N LEU A 18 4.35 -6.47 -7.63
CA LEU A 18 5.50 -5.67 -7.20
C LEU A 18 6.66 -5.78 -8.19
N VAL A 19 6.98 -7.00 -8.64
CA VAL A 19 8.03 -7.22 -9.65
C VAL A 19 7.74 -6.46 -10.94
N ARG A 20 6.50 -6.48 -11.43
CA ARG A 20 6.10 -5.74 -12.64
C ARG A 20 6.17 -4.23 -12.44
N VAL A 21 5.76 -3.73 -11.28
CA VAL A 21 5.87 -2.29 -10.97
C VAL A 21 7.34 -1.84 -11.00
N TRP A 22 8.26 -2.64 -10.44
CA TRP A 22 9.66 -2.25 -10.36
C TRP A 22 10.44 -2.47 -11.66
N LYS A 23 10.25 -3.62 -12.33
CA LYS A 23 10.99 -3.95 -13.55
C LYS A 23 10.39 -3.33 -14.79
N ASP A 24 9.06 -3.45 -14.94
CA ASP A 24 8.37 -3.06 -16.17
C ASP A 24 7.80 -1.65 -16.05
N ARG A 25 7.99 -0.98 -14.90
CA ARG A 25 7.37 0.32 -14.58
C ARG A 25 5.85 0.32 -14.79
N ALA A 26 5.22 -0.82 -14.53
CA ALA A 26 3.79 -0.98 -14.70
C ALA A 26 3.03 -0.18 -13.64
N PHE A 27 1.87 0.35 -14.00
CA PHE A 27 0.95 0.91 -13.03
C PHE A 27 0.42 -0.20 -12.13
N ALA A 28 0.55 -0.02 -10.80
CA ALA A 28 0.19 -1.02 -9.80
C ALA A 28 -1.25 -1.53 -9.98
N ALA A 29 -2.17 -0.63 -10.30
CA ALA A 29 -3.56 -0.95 -10.53
C ALA A 29 -3.77 -1.87 -11.74
N ALA A 30 -3.20 -1.53 -12.89
CA ALA A 30 -3.32 -2.32 -14.10
C ALA A 30 -2.61 -3.68 -13.95
N ALA A 31 -1.45 -3.68 -13.25
CA ALA A 31 -0.74 -4.92 -12.95
C ALA A 31 -1.55 -5.83 -12.02
N LEU A 32 -2.16 -5.27 -10.97
CA LEU A 32 -2.98 -6.03 -10.03
C LEU A 32 -4.23 -6.60 -10.71
N ASP A 33 -4.94 -5.78 -11.48
CA ASP A 33 -6.12 -6.23 -12.22
C ASP A 33 -5.78 -7.39 -13.17
N ALA A 34 -4.68 -7.28 -13.92
CA ALA A 34 -4.22 -8.33 -14.82
C ALA A 34 -3.83 -9.62 -14.08
N GLU A 35 -3.13 -9.53 -12.93
CA GLU A 35 -2.72 -10.72 -12.18
C GLU A 35 -3.91 -11.38 -11.47
N VAL A 36 -4.84 -10.60 -10.92
CA VAL A 36 -6.09 -11.12 -10.31
C VAL A 36 -6.98 -11.78 -11.37
N SER A 37 -7.08 -11.19 -12.57
CA SER A 37 -7.85 -11.78 -13.67
C SER A 37 -7.27 -13.10 -14.18
N ARG A 38 -5.96 -13.28 -14.12
CA ARG A 38 -5.31 -14.57 -14.43
C ARG A 38 -5.52 -15.61 -13.34
N ALA A 39 -5.61 -15.17 -12.09
CA ALA A 39 -5.81 -16.02 -10.92
C ALA A 39 -7.31 -16.28 -10.67
N VAL A 40 -8.00 -16.88 -11.66
CA VAL A 40 -9.46 -17.08 -11.65
C VAL A 40 -9.96 -17.79 -10.39
N GLN A 41 -9.15 -18.67 -9.82
CA GLN A 41 -9.51 -19.49 -8.64
C GLN A 41 -9.29 -18.73 -7.32
N LEU A 42 -8.83 -17.48 -7.36
CA LEU A 42 -8.58 -16.73 -6.15
C LEU A 42 -9.90 -16.30 -5.51
N GLU A 43 -10.10 -16.70 -4.26
CA GLU A 43 -11.28 -16.33 -3.49
C GLU A 43 -11.39 -14.81 -3.28
N PRO A 44 -12.59 -14.24 -3.12
CA PRO A 44 -12.77 -12.80 -2.88
C PRO A 44 -11.94 -12.26 -1.72
N ARG A 45 -11.80 -13.05 -0.64
CA ARG A 45 -10.97 -12.72 0.51
C ARG A 45 -9.49 -12.60 0.14
N ASP A 46 -9.00 -13.53 -0.68
CA ASP A 46 -7.60 -13.54 -1.12
C ASP A 46 -7.30 -12.44 -2.13
N ARG A 47 -8.28 -12.07 -2.96
CA ARG A 47 -8.18 -10.88 -3.82
C ARG A 47 -8.07 -9.60 -3.00
N ALA A 48 -8.85 -9.48 -1.93
CA ALA A 48 -8.76 -8.35 -1.00
C ALA A 48 -7.40 -8.31 -0.30
N LEU A 49 -6.89 -9.47 0.15
CA LEU A 49 -5.56 -9.57 0.74
C LEU A 49 -4.46 -9.22 -0.26
N ALA A 50 -4.53 -9.69 -1.50
CA ALA A 50 -3.56 -9.32 -2.54
C ALA A 50 -3.55 -7.81 -2.78
N THR A 51 -4.73 -7.19 -2.81
CA THR A 51 -4.89 -5.73 -2.95
C THR A 51 -4.24 -4.99 -1.78
N GLU A 52 -4.51 -5.41 -0.55
CA GLU A 52 -3.92 -4.83 0.65
C GLU A 52 -2.39 -4.97 0.65
N LEU A 53 -1.87 -6.15 0.34
CA LEU A 53 -0.44 -6.42 0.25
C LEU A 53 0.26 -5.53 -0.78
N VAL A 54 -0.31 -5.38 -1.98
CA VAL A 54 0.28 -4.54 -3.04
C VAL A 54 0.30 -3.07 -2.63
N TYR A 55 -0.85 -2.52 -2.29
CA TYR A 55 -0.93 -1.08 -2.02
C TYR A 55 -0.30 -0.67 -0.70
N GLY A 56 -0.43 -1.51 0.33
CA GLY A 56 0.21 -1.29 1.62
C GLY A 56 1.73 -1.32 1.49
N SER A 57 2.27 -2.33 0.83
CA SER A 57 3.72 -2.45 0.60
C SER A 57 4.27 -1.30 -0.25
N LEU A 58 3.62 -0.94 -1.35
CA LEU A 58 4.08 0.18 -2.19
C LEU A 58 4.01 1.53 -1.48
N ARG A 59 3.01 1.73 -0.64
CA ARG A 59 2.88 2.96 0.16
C ARG A 59 4.01 3.13 1.16
N LEU A 60 4.40 2.04 1.79
CA LEU A 60 5.37 2.04 2.88
C LEU A 60 6.75 1.52 2.45
N LEU A 61 6.99 1.37 1.15
CA LEU A 61 8.21 0.78 0.62
C LEU A 61 9.49 1.41 1.18
N PRO A 62 9.66 2.75 1.21
CA PRO A 62 10.88 3.37 1.74
C PRO A 62 11.13 3.00 3.21
N TRP A 63 10.09 2.99 4.03
CA TRP A 63 10.20 2.60 5.44
C TRP A 63 10.50 1.10 5.60
N ILE A 64 9.85 0.24 4.80
CA ILE A 64 10.07 -1.19 4.82
C ILE A 64 11.50 -1.53 4.38
N ASP A 65 11.97 -0.91 3.30
CA ASP A 65 13.33 -1.12 2.80
C ASP A 65 14.38 -0.72 3.84
N ALA A 66 14.24 0.42 4.49
CA ALA A 66 15.12 0.84 5.57
C ALA A 66 15.15 -0.17 6.74
N ARG A 67 14.01 -0.80 7.06
CA ARG A 67 13.95 -1.85 8.10
C ARG A 67 14.60 -3.16 7.65
N ILE A 68 14.45 -3.55 6.38
CA ILE A 68 15.13 -4.72 5.82
C ILE A 68 16.65 -4.48 5.79
N GLU A 69 17.09 -3.31 5.32
CA GLU A 69 18.51 -2.94 5.21
C GLU A 69 19.23 -2.92 6.56
N LYS A 70 18.55 -2.56 7.64
CA LYS A 70 19.07 -2.62 9.00
C LYS A 70 19.68 -4.01 9.34
N TYR A 71 19.14 -5.08 8.75
CA TYR A 71 19.55 -6.45 8.99
C TYR A 71 20.23 -7.13 7.78
N ALA A 72 20.13 -6.50 6.61
CA ALA A 72 20.78 -6.96 5.39
C ALA A 72 22.19 -6.33 5.28
N THR A 73 23.19 -6.91 5.93
CA THR A 73 24.55 -6.35 6.07
C THR A 73 25.25 -6.01 4.75
N ARG A 74 24.80 -6.59 3.63
CA ARG A 74 25.30 -6.30 2.27
C ARG A 74 24.38 -5.37 1.48
N GLY A 75 23.36 -4.80 2.13
CA GLY A 75 22.32 -4.02 1.47
C GLY A 75 21.41 -4.85 0.57
N LEU A 76 20.48 -4.18 -0.10
CA LEU A 76 19.52 -4.79 -1.04
C LEU A 76 19.99 -4.72 -2.51
N GLY A 77 21.09 -4.00 -2.82
CA GLY A 77 21.53 -3.75 -4.20
C GLY A 77 21.88 -5.00 -5.01
N GLY A 78 22.16 -6.14 -4.38
CA GLY A 78 22.42 -7.41 -5.03
C GLY A 78 21.25 -8.40 -5.01
N VAL A 79 20.11 -8.00 -4.45
CA VAL A 79 18.91 -8.84 -4.32
C VAL A 79 18.04 -8.67 -5.56
N ASP A 80 17.65 -9.77 -6.19
CA ASP A 80 16.75 -9.72 -7.34
C ASP A 80 15.34 -9.27 -6.94
N ALA A 81 14.61 -8.71 -7.91
CA ALA A 81 13.30 -8.12 -7.67
C ALA A 81 12.27 -9.11 -7.09
N ARG A 82 12.36 -10.41 -7.40
CA ARG A 82 11.44 -11.41 -6.84
C ARG A 82 11.72 -11.65 -5.37
N THR A 83 12.98 -11.86 -5.01
CA THR A 83 13.41 -12.02 -3.61
C THR A 83 13.07 -10.78 -2.80
N HIS A 84 13.35 -9.59 -3.35
CA HIS A 84 12.98 -8.31 -2.70
C HIS A 84 11.48 -8.21 -2.47
N ALA A 85 10.65 -8.53 -3.47
CA ALA A 85 9.20 -8.50 -3.34
C ALA A 85 8.69 -9.42 -2.22
N GLU A 86 9.19 -10.65 -2.14
CA GLU A 86 8.80 -11.57 -1.06
C GLU A 86 9.23 -11.05 0.33
N MET A 87 10.42 -10.46 0.44
CA MET A 87 10.89 -9.86 1.69
C MET A 87 10.04 -8.65 2.11
N VAL A 88 9.71 -7.76 1.16
CA VAL A 88 8.85 -6.59 1.40
C VAL A 88 7.44 -7.01 1.83
N LEU A 89 6.84 -7.99 1.15
CA LEU A 89 5.52 -8.50 1.50
C LEU A 89 5.50 -9.15 2.88
N SER A 90 6.55 -9.91 3.23
CA SER A 90 6.68 -10.50 4.55
C SER A 90 6.84 -9.42 5.62
N ALA A 91 7.70 -8.43 5.41
CA ALA A 91 7.90 -7.31 6.33
C ALA A 91 6.59 -6.52 6.54
N TYR A 92 5.87 -6.20 5.45
CA TYR A 92 4.57 -5.53 5.56
C TYR A 92 3.60 -6.32 6.46
N GLN A 93 3.53 -7.63 6.30
CA GLN A 93 2.65 -8.48 7.12
C GLN A 93 3.09 -8.52 8.58
N LEU A 94 4.39 -8.59 8.84
CA LEU A 94 4.93 -8.61 10.20
C LEU A 94 4.58 -7.34 10.98
N PHE A 95 4.67 -6.19 10.35
CA PHE A 95 4.48 -4.91 11.02
C PHE A 95 3.01 -4.42 11.04
N PHE A 96 2.23 -4.69 9.99
CA PHE A 96 0.94 -4.03 9.76
C PHE A 96 -0.28 -4.97 9.68
N LEU A 97 -0.08 -6.29 9.59
CA LEU A 97 -1.20 -7.25 9.58
C LEU A 97 -1.26 -8.04 10.89
N GLU A 98 -2.26 -7.76 11.71
CA GLU A 98 -2.42 -8.40 13.01
C GLU A 98 -2.83 -9.88 12.93
N ARG A 99 -3.60 -10.24 11.89
CA ARG A 99 -4.18 -11.57 11.74
C ARG A 99 -3.24 -12.59 11.11
N VAL A 100 -2.06 -12.17 10.70
CA VAL A 100 -1.04 -13.06 10.10
C VAL A 100 -0.01 -13.41 11.16
N PRO A 101 0.12 -14.68 11.54
CA PRO A 101 1.16 -15.10 12.47
C PRO A 101 2.55 -14.83 11.89
N ALA A 102 3.46 -14.31 12.71
CA ALA A 102 4.80 -13.93 12.26
C ALA A 102 5.56 -15.12 11.63
N PHE A 103 5.45 -16.33 12.21
CA PHE A 103 6.09 -17.51 11.64
C PHE A 103 5.56 -17.84 10.23
N ALA A 104 4.25 -17.65 9.98
CA ALA A 104 3.66 -17.91 8.67
C ALA A 104 4.16 -16.89 7.64
N ALA A 105 4.20 -15.60 8.01
CA ALA A 105 4.72 -14.56 7.13
C ALA A 105 6.17 -14.82 6.71
N VAL A 106 7.03 -15.25 7.64
CA VAL A 106 8.43 -15.57 7.36
C VAL A 106 8.55 -16.84 6.53
N ASN A 107 7.87 -17.92 6.95
CA ASN A 107 8.02 -19.24 6.32
C ASN A 107 7.57 -19.22 4.86
N GLU A 108 6.42 -18.61 4.55
CA GLU A 108 5.91 -18.54 3.19
C GLU A 108 6.83 -17.73 2.26
N ALA A 109 7.40 -16.61 2.74
CA ALA A 109 8.36 -15.86 1.96
C ALA A 109 9.64 -16.65 1.69
N VAL A 110 10.16 -17.36 2.70
CA VAL A 110 11.37 -18.19 2.59
C VAL A 110 11.15 -19.34 1.62
N GLU A 111 10.04 -20.03 1.68
CA GLU A 111 9.72 -21.12 0.74
C GLU A 111 9.51 -20.60 -0.70
N ALA A 112 8.83 -19.46 -0.87
CA ALA A 112 8.69 -18.84 -2.19
C ALA A 112 10.04 -18.45 -2.79
N ILE A 113 10.95 -17.88 -1.99
CA ILE A 113 12.31 -17.53 -2.43
C ILE A 113 13.11 -18.80 -2.73
N LYS A 114 13.00 -19.83 -1.90
CA LYS A 114 13.70 -21.11 -2.10
C LYS A 114 13.31 -21.76 -3.41
N LEU A 115 12.02 -21.80 -3.72
CA LEU A 115 11.50 -22.33 -4.98
C LEU A 115 11.97 -21.51 -6.20
N ALA A 116 11.98 -20.18 -6.08
CA ALA A 116 12.29 -19.29 -7.19
C ALA A 116 13.79 -19.08 -7.42
N ARG A 117 14.62 -19.12 -6.35
CA ARG A 117 16.02 -18.66 -6.36
C ARG A 117 17.01 -19.57 -5.62
N GLY A 118 16.51 -20.63 -4.99
CA GLY A 118 17.33 -21.63 -4.31
C GLY A 118 17.65 -21.32 -2.86
N ALA A 119 18.27 -22.30 -2.21
CA ALA A 119 18.46 -22.32 -0.77
C ALA A 119 19.33 -21.19 -0.23
N LYS A 120 20.31 -20.69 -0.98
CA LYS A 120 21.23 -19.63 -0.52
C LYS A 120 20.52 -18.32 -0.25
N LEU A 121 19.67 -17.87 -1.18
CA LEU A 121 18.88 -16.65 -1.01
C LEU A 121 17.77 -16.84 0.02
N ALA A 122 17.18 -18.02 0.09
CA ALA A 122 16.21 -18.36 1.13
C ALA A 122 16.81 -18.29 2.53
N ALA A 123 18.03 -18.79 2.73
CA ALA A 123 18.73 -18.71 4.02
C ALA A 123 19.04 -17.25 4.41
N PHE A 124 19.46 -16.42 3.45
CA PHE A 124 19.64 -14.98 3.68
C PHE A 124 18.32 -14.30 4.09
N ALA A 125 17.26 -14.50 3.31
CA ALA A 125 15.95 -13.92 3.61
C ALA A 125 15.43 -14.38 4.99
N ASN A 126 15.56 -15.66 5.32
CA ASN A 126 15.18 -16.19 6.63
C ASN A 126 15.91 -15.50 7.79
N ALA A 127 17.22 -15.29 7.66
CA ALA A 127 18.02 -14.62 8.69
C ALA A 127 17.55 -13.16 8.90
N VAL A 128 17.27 -12.42 7.83
CA VAL A 128 16.77 -11.05 7.89
C VAL A 128 15.35 -11.00 8.45
N LEU A 129 14.43 -11.79 7.89
CA LEU A 129 13.02 -11.77 8.25
C LEU A 129 12.75 -12.21 9.70
N ARG A 130 13.55 -13.14 10.24
CA ARG A 130 13.43 -13.52 11.66
C ARG A 130 13.81 -12.36 12.60
N LYS A 131 14.84 -11.58 12.25
CA LYS A 131 15.19 -10.37 13.01
C LYS A 131 14.10 -9.30 12.89
N LEU A 132 13.53 -9.12 11.70
CA LEU A 132 12.39 -8.24 11.51
C LEU A 132 11.15 -8.67 12.29
N ALA A 133 10.89 -9.97 12.41
CA ALA A 133 9.79 -10.49 13.23
C ALA A 133 9.95 -10.12 14.70
N THR A 134 11.18 -10.20 15.24
CA THR A 134 11.50 -9.75 16.61
C THR A 134 11.33 -8.24 16.75
N ASP A 135 11.81 -7.46 15.78
CA ASP A 135 11.67 -5.99 15.74
C ASP A 135 10.19 -5.59 15.69
N ALA A 136 9.41 -6.26 14.84
CA ALA A 136 7.96 -6.01 14.73
C ALA A 136 7.21 -6.29 16.03
N ALA A 137 7.54 -7.37 16.72
CA ALA A 137 6.93 -7.68 18.02
C ALA A 137 7.22 -6.63 19.10
N ALA A 138 8.40 -6.00 19.05
CA ALA A 138 8.81 -4.97 19.99
C ALA A 138 8.26 -3.57 19.65
N THR A 139 7.94 -3.29 18.37
CA THR A 139 7.59 -1.94 17.91
C THR A 139 6.10 -1.77 17.58
N LYS A 140 5.30 -2.85 17.62
CA LYS A 140 3.86 -2.75 17.36
C LYS A 140 3.19 -1.76 18.31
N GLY A 141 2.51 -0.77 17.73
CA GLY A 141 1.78 0.25 18.47
C GLY A 141 0.95 1.14 17.54
N PRO A 142 0.01 1.92 18.11
CA PRO A 142 -0.93 2.73 17.31
C PRO A 142 -0.25 3.82 16.47
N SER A 143 0.93 4.27 16.87
CA SER A 143 1.71 5.30 16.18
C SER A 143 2.57 4.77 15.02
N LEU A 144 2.82 3.44 14.97
CA LEU A 144 3.74 2.84 14.00
C LEU A 144 3.34 3.12 12.55
N LEU A 145 2.05 3.02 12.23
CA LEU A 145 1.59 3.26 10.87
C LEU A 145 1.76 4.73 10.46
N LEU A 146 1.54 5.66 11.37
CA LEU A 146 1.75 7.08 11.12
C LEU A 146 3.24 7.38 10.90
N GLU A 147 4.12 6.86 11.76
CA GLU A 147 5.57 6.93 11.60
C GLU A 147 6.01 6.40 10.22
N ALA A 148 5.54 5.21 9.85
CA ALA A 148 5.88 4.58 8.60
C ALA A 148 5.40 5.39 7.38
N VAL A 149 4.20 5.97 7.44
CA VAL A 149 3.67 6.85 6.38
C VAL A 149 4.50 8.12 6.27
N GLN A 150 4.84 8.77 7.37
CA GLN A 150 5.65 9.99 7.36
C GLN A 150 7.07 9.72 6.83
N ALA A 151 7.70 8.64 7.28
CA ALA A 151 9.02 8.24 6.81
C ALA A 151 9.05 7.78 5.33
N SER A 152 7.89 7.40 4.78
CA SER A 152 7.76 7.00 3.37
C SER A 152 7.41 8.15 2.43
N LEU A 153 7.16 9.36 2.97
CA LEU A 153 6.96 10.55 2.12
C LEU A 153 8.27 10.96 1.46
N PRO A 154 8.28 11.24 0.15
CA PRO A 154 9.43 11.86 -0.50
C PRO A 154 9.81 13.18 0.19
N ASP A 155 11.10 13.44 0.34
CA ASP A 155 11.60 14.64 1.06
C ASP A 155 11.02 15.95 0.53
N TRP A 156 10.92 16.09 -0.78
CA TRP A 156 10.33 17.27 -1.40
C TRP A 156 8.87 17.48 -0.99
N LEU A 157 8.09 16.39 -0.89
CA LEU A 157 6.68 16.46 -0.49
C LEU A 157 6.56 16.78 1.00
N ARG A 158 7.35 16.12 1.84
CA ARG A 158 7.40 16.38 3.28
C ARG A 158 7.74 17.85 3.56
N GLN A 159 8.78 18.37 2.90
CA GLN A 159 9.16 19.77 3.03
C GLN A 159 8.08 20.74 2.53
N ALA A 160 7.41 20.41 1.41
CA ALA A 160 6.31 21.23 0.90
C ALA A 160 5.13 21.27 1.86
N LEU A 161 4.77 20.12 2.45
CA LEU A 161 3.70 20.04 3.46
C LEU A 161 4.04 20.88 4.70
N ILE A 162 5.25 20.76 5.22
CA ILE A 162 5.70 21.55 6.38
C ILE A 162 5.65 23.05 6.08
N ARG A 163 6.17 23.48 4.92
CA ARG A 163 6.14 24.91 4.53
C ARG A 163 4.73 25.46 4.39
N THR A 164 3.78 24.64 3.92
CA THR A 164 2.43 25.12 3.60
C THR A 164 1.46 24.99 4.77
N LEU A 165 1.61 23.93 5.59
CA LEU A 165 0.66 23.56 6.63
C LEU A 165 1.26 23.65 8.06
N GLY A 166 2.56 23.89 8.19
CA GLY A 166 3.31 23.71 9.43
C GLY A 166 3.50 22.25 9.82
N ASP A 167 4.24 21.98 10.87
CA ASP A 167 4.53 20.61 11.34
C ASP A 167 3.26 19.85 11.75
N ASP A 168 2.38 20.49 12.51
CA ASP A 168 1.11 19.92 12.95
C ASP A 168 0.19 19.60 11.77
N GLY A 169 0.12 20.50 10.79
CA GLY A 169 -0.66 20.32 9.58
C GLY A 169 -0.13 19.20 8.67
N ALA A 170 1.18 19.07 8.55
CA ALA A 170 1.82 17.99 7.82
C ALA A 170 1.57 16.62 8.49
N THR A 171 1.60 16.59 9.82
CA THR A 171 1.26 15.39 10.60
C THR A 171 -0.20 15.02 10.46
N ALA A 172 -1.12 15.98 10.58
CA ALA A 172 -2.55 15.77 10.36
C ALA A 172 -2.87 15.29 8.94
N PHE A 173 -2.18 15.81 7.92
CA PHE A 173 -2.28 15.35 6.55
C PHE A 173 -1.86 13.88 6.39
N SER A 174 -0.76 13.50 7.01
CA SER A 174 -0.26 12.11 7.00
C SER A 174 -1.25 11.16 7.70
N ALA A 175 -1.77 11.56 8.86
CA ALA A 175 -2.77 10.80 9.60
C ALA A 175 -4.07 10.62 8.81
N ALA A 176 -4.58 11.68 8.17
CA ALA A 176 -5.76 11.60 7.30
C ALA A 176 -5.55 10.68 6.08
N GLY A 177 -4.29 10.52 5.63
CA GLY A 177 -3.92 9.59 4.56
C GLY A 177 -4.02 8.11 4.96
N ILE A 178 -4.01 7.79 6.25
CA ILE A 178 -4.15 6.44 6.79
C ILE A 178 -5.62 6.00 6.81
N GLU A 179 -6.52 6.93 7.09
CA GLU A 179 -7.94 6.62 7.18
C GLU A 179 -8.52 6.18 5.83
N ALA A 180 -9.42 5.20 5.87
CA ALA A 180 -10.16 4.81 4.69
C ALA A 180 -11.03 6.00 4.23
N PRO A 181 -10.95 6.40 2.95
CA PRO A 181 -11.77 7.52 2.48
C PRO A 181 -13.25 7.16 2.58
N PRO A 182 -14.13 8.13 2.90
CA PRO A 182 -15.56 7.88 2.91
C PRO A 182 -16.03 7.48 1.52
N VAL A 183 -16.92 6.50 1.44
CA VAL A 183 -17.54 6.08 0.19
C VAL A 183 -18.47 7.19 -0.29
N GLY A 184 -18.13 7.80 -1.42
CA GLY A 184 -19.01 8.75 -2.11
C GLY A 184 -19.84 8.04 -3.16
N LEU A 185 -21.16 8.04 -3.00
CA LEU A 185 -22.08 7.49 -4.00
C LEU A 185 -22.74 8.61 -4.78
N ARG A 186 -22.74 8.49 -6.11
CA ARG A 186 -23.50 9.38 -6.98
C ARG A 186 -24.80 8.67 -7.36
N VAL A 187 -25.93 9.24 -6.93
CA VAL A 187 -27.25 8.76 -7.34
C VAL A 187 -27.50 9.21 -8.77
N THR A 188 -27.75 8.27 -9.64
CA THR A 188 -28.10 8.53 -11.06
C THR A 188 -29.59 8.36 -11.33
N HIS A 189 -30.35 7.75 -10.41
CA HIS A 189 -31.77 7.47 -10.52
C HIS A 189 -32.49 7.63 -9.17
N GLU A 190 -33.69 8.24 -9.16
CA GLU A 190 -34.48 8.43 -7.94
C GLU A 190 -34.83 7.13 -7.20
N ALA A 191 -34.99 6.03 -7.92
CA ALA A 191 -35.24 4.71 -7.36
C ALA A 191 -34.11 4.19 -6.44
N GLN A 192 -32.90 4.77 -6.51
CA GLN A 192 -31.76 4.38 -5.68
C GLN A 192 -31.70 5.13 -4.35
N VAL A 193 -32.52 6.15 -4.15
CA VAL A 193 -32.54 6.98 -2.93
C VAL A 193 -32.90 6.18 -1.66
N PRO A 194 -33.84 5.23 -1.69
CA PRO A 194 -34.15 4.43 -0.51
C PRO A 194 -32.97 3.59 0.00
N VAL A 195 -32.17 2.99 -0.91
CA VAL A 195 -30.98 2.22 -0.59
C VAL A 195 -29.94 3.08 0.11
N LEU A 196 -29.74 4.29 -0.37
CA LEU A 196 -28.82 5.26 0.25
C LEU A 196 -29.30 5.72 1.63
N ARG A 197 -30.62 5.83 1.87
CA ARG A 197 -31.18 6.16 3.20
C ARG A 197 -30.92 5.05 4.21
N MET A 198 -30.96 3.80 3.82
CA MET A 198 -30.61 2.67 4.71
C MET A 198 -29.12 2.67 5.10
N MET A 199 -28.24 3.11 4.20
CA MET A 199 -26.80 3.25 4.48
C MET A 199 -26.47 4.51 5.33
N GLN A 200 -27.43 5.39 5.59
CA GLN A 200 -27.28 6.65 6.34
C GLN A 200 -27.45 6.52 7.86
N VAL A 201 -27.59 5.34 8.42
CA VAL A 201 -27.68 5.11 9.87
C VAL A 201 -26.33 5.29 10.57
N GLY A 202 -25.70 6.42 10.37
CA GLY A 202 -24.41 6.82 10.97
C GLY A 202 -24.10 8.29 10.73
N LYS A 203 -25.09 9.08 10.36
CA LYS A 203 -24.96 10.44 9.79
C LYS A 203 -24.30 11.51 10.65
N SER A 204 -24.31 11.42 11.96
CA SER A 204 -23.79 12.50 12.82
C SER A 204 -22.26 12.65 12.74
N ALA A 205 -21.53 11.54 12.67
CA ALA A 205 -20.06 11.54 12.55
C ALA A 205 -19.56 11.82 11.12
N ILE A 206 -20.33 11.42 10.10
CA ILE A 206 -19.95 11.59 8.68
C ILE A 206 -20.02 13.05 8.24
N HIS A 207 -20.99 13.83 8.74
CA HIS A 207 -21.15 15.25 8.35
C HIS A 207 -20.03 16.15 8.90
N GLN A 208 -19.61 15.95 10.14
CA GLN A 208 -18.48 16.69 10.72
C GLN A 208 -17.16 16.34 10.01
N ARG A 209 -16.93 15.06 9.67
CA ARG A 209 -15.77 14.62 8.89
C ARG A 209 -15.79 15.11 7.44
N ALA A 210 -16.95 15.18 6.80
CA ALA A 210 -17.05 15.68 5.43
C ALA A 210 -16.63 17.16 5.31
N HIS A 211 -16.97 18.00 6.27
CA HIS A 211 -16.55 19.40 6.34
C HIS A 211 -15.04 19.54 6.57
N GLU A 212 -14.45 18.67 7.39
CA GLU A 212 -13.01 18.66 7.62
C GLU A 212 -12.23 18.21 6.40
N VAL A 213 -12.68 17.13 5.76
CA VAL A 213 -12.11 16.63 4.48
C VAL A 213 -12.25 17.66 3.34
N GLN A 214 -13.35 18.42 3.31
CA GLN A 214 -13.50 19.50 2.31
C GLN A 214 -12.55 20.68 2.58
N ARG A 215 -12.30 21.04 3.84
CA ARG A 215 -11.28 22.03 4.21
C ARG A 215 -9.88 21.57 3.81
N GLN A 216 -9.55 20.31 4.12
CA GLN A 216 -8.26 19.71 3.73
C GLN A 216 -8.10 19.58 2.21
N ARG A 217 -9.19 19.27 1.47
CA ARG A 217 -9.19 19.28 -0.01
C ARG A 217 -8.93 20.68 -0.58
N ARG A 218 -9.51 21.71 -0.02
CA ARG A 218 -9.28 23.10 -0.47
C ARG A 218 -7.84 23.53 -0.20
N ALA A 219 -7.29 23.16 0.94
CA ALA A 219 -5.88 23.40 1.25
C ALA A 219 -4.94 22.65 0.30
N LEU A 220 -5.26 21.39 -0.03
CA LEU A 220 -4.48 20.59 -0.98
C LEU A 220 -4.52 21.17 -2.40
N VAL A 221 -5.69 21.62 -2.87
CA VAL A 221 -5.83 22.25 -4.19
C VAL A 221 -5.10 23.59 -4.23
N ALA A 222 -5.16 24.38 -3.16
CA ALA A 222 -4.41 25.62 -3.05
C ALA A 222 -2.89 25.37 -3.06
N ALA A 223 -2.41 24.35 -2.33
CA ALA A 223 -1.01 23.93 -2.34
C ALA A 223 -0.56 23.45 -3.72
N GLN A 224 -1.39 22.66 -4.42
CA GLN A 224 -1.12 22.23 -5.80
C GLN A 224 -1.07 23.43 -6.80
N GLN A 225 -1.89 24.45 -6.62
CA GLN A 225 -1.85 25.65 -7.43
C GLN A 225 -0.59 26.48 -7.17
N GLN A 226 -0.17 26.61 -5.92
CA GLN A 226 1.09 27.30 -5.58
C GLN A 226 2.33 26.54 -6.09
N LEU A 227 2.33 25.22 -6.08
CA LEU A 227 3.40 24.42 -6.66
C LEU A 227 3.48 24.53 -8.20
N ARG A 228 2.34 24.76 -8.89
CA ARG A 228 2.33 25.02 -10.33
C ARG A 228 2.92 26.36 -10.74
N VAL A 229 2.82 27.35 -9.88
CA VAL A 229 3.27 28.72 -10.17
C VAL A 229 4.77 28.88 -9.89
N GLY A 230 5.38 28.04 -9.05
CA GLY A 230 6.73 28.23 -8.53
C GLY A 230 7.86 27.42 -9.16
N ALA A 231 7.61 26.48 -10.09
CA ALA A 231 8.68 25.60 -10.59
C ALA A 231 8.49 25.19 -12.07
N PRO A 232 9.08 25.92 -13.02
CA PRO A 232 9.24 25.41 -14.38
C PRO A 232 10.36 24.36 -14.39
N GLY A 233 10.03 23.06 -14.51
CA GLY A 233 11.02 22.00 -14.68
C GLY A 233 10.68 20.62 -14.10
N LEU A 234 9.64 20.49 -13.29
CA LEU A 234 9.31 19.26 -12.54
C LEU A 234 8.42 18.26 -13.28
N GLY A 235 8.47 18.19 -14.60
CA GLY A 235 7.61 17.30 -15.41
C GLY A 235 7.75 15.80 -15.15
N ARG A 236 8.84 15.34 -14.53
CA ARG A 236 9.07 13.90 -14.26
C ARG A 236 8.60 13.45 -12.86
N GLU A 237 8.48 14.34 -11.89
CA GLU A 237 8.10 14.00 -10.51
C GLU A 237 6.57 13.98 -10.30
N PHE A 238 5.79 14.59 -11.20
CA PHE A 238 4.32 14.53 -11.17
C PHE A 238 3.74 13.10 -11.30
N HIS A 239 4.52 12.15 -11.83
CA HIS A 239 4.10 10.76 -11.94
C HIS A 239 3.87 10.10 -10.58
N ALA A 240 4.66 10.43 -9.56
CA ALA A 240 4.52 9.87 -8.21
C ALA A 240 3.26 10.41 -7.50
N ILE A 241 2.92 11.68 -7.67
CA ILE A 241 1.69 12.27 -7.10
C ILE A 241 0.46 11.68 -7.78
N HIS A 242 0.51 11.45 -9.10
CA HIS A 242 -0.57 10.80 -9.83
C HIS A 242 -0.77 9.34 -9.38
N GLN A 243 0.31 8.61 -9.04
CA GLN A 243 0.22 7.27 -8.48
C GLN A 243 -0.46 7.26 -7.11
N ILE A 244 -0.12 8.18 -6.21
CA ILE A 244 -0.77 8.31 -4.90
C ILE A 244 -2.25 8.68 -5.05
N THR A 245 -2.58 9.55 -6.00
CA THR A 245 -3.97 10.00 -6.25
C THR A 245 -4.77 8.94 -7.03
N ALA A 246 -4.14 8.18 -7.94
CA ALA A 246 -4.75 7.06 -8.66
C ALA A 246 -5.04 5.89 -7.73
N ILE A 247 -4.14 5.59 -6.79
CA ILE A 247 -4.36 4.61 -5.70
C ILE A 247 -5.63 4.97 -4.91
N ARG A 248 -5.86 6.27 -4.66
CA ARG A 248 -7.05 6.75 -3.96
C ARG A 248 -8.34 6.61 -4.77
N ARG A 249 -8.30 6.82 -6.10
CA ARG A 249 -9.48 6.68 -6.98
C ARG A 249 -9.90 5.22 -7.21
N GLN A 250 -8.97 4.29 -7.21
CA GLN A 250 -9.24 2.89 -7.51
C GLN A 250 -9.74 2.08 -6.33
N ARG A 251 -9.43 2.45 -5.08
CA ARG A 251 -10.16 1.91 -3.90
C ARG A 251 -11.65 2.20 -3.98
N HIS A 252 -12.07 3.28 -4.63
CA HIS A 252 -13.49 3.57 -4.91
C HIS A 252 -14.12 2.62 -5.92
N ALA A 253 -13.40 2.21 -6.95
CA ALA A 253 -13.93 1.31 -7.97
C ALA A 253 -14.14 -0.12 -7.46
N ILE A 254 -13.25 -0.61 -6.59
CA ILE A 254 -13.33 -1.97 -6.04
C ILE A 254 -14.44 -2.09 -4.99
N ALA A 255 -14.70 -1.05 -4.20
CA ALA A 255 -15.83 -1.03 -3.25
C ALA A 255 -17.20 -1.00 -3.95
N CYS A 256 -17.29 -0.46 -5.18
CA CYS A 256 -18.53 -0.45 -5.97
C CYS A 256 -18.89 -1.81 -6.57
N PHE A 257 -17.97 -2.78 -6.66
CA PHE A 257 -18.23 -4.10 -7.27
C PHE A 257 -18.67 -5.17 -6.27
N HIS A 258 -18.80 -4.86 -4.98
CA HIS A 258 -19.17 -5.85 -3.94
C HIS A 258 -20.56 -5.65 -3.35
N VAL A 259 -21.46 -4.92 -4.04
CA VAL A 259 -22.90 -4.83 -3.71
C VAL A 259 -23.66 -5.16 -4.99
N GLY A 260 -23.63 -6.42 -5.33
CA GLY A 260 -24.44 -7.05 -6.36
C GLY A 260 -24.60 -8.51 -6.02
#